data_3e5f5a73a40f17244479e0980648a5cd
#
_entry.id   3e5f5a73a40f17244479e0980648a5cd
#
_cell.length_a   1.000
_cell.length_b   1.000
_cell.length_c   1.000
_cell.angle_alpha   90.00
_cell.angle_beta   90.00
_cell.angle_gamma   90.00
#
_symmetry.space_group_name_H-M   'P 1'
#
loop_
_entity.id
_entity.type
_entity.pdbx_description
1 polymer ?
#
loop_
_entity_poly.entity_id
_entity_poly.type
_entity_poly.pdbx_seq_one_letter_code
_entity_poly.pdbx_strand_id
1 'polypeptide(L)'
;MSRFNFTPLQQDNKDNTGVCGDSLPSRLKQHDHWLVTQDKKPVVPSSGWQESVNQLAFTEAQDKAEQLGGAVAFCFTEGGPFIGFDLDDVKPDSEFTEEARTIVQGLDSYTEVSSSGTGLHVIAEGDHSDDHKHRGDLSETGHLEVYDESRYFVLTGDVYEGFTSVKSRPTVVREVQDDHLPERQTFSFTGQQKPVSEQEFDGGDADATPEQVRRTIEEYGKCSHTEVDHTRVLRWWKGQDGMKTSASEADMAFIEQLYFWCQGNQQLMDECFRTSGRMRNKWDEVHYTNGDTYGERHIQIACRRGSDTFDGRYVQ
;
A
#
# COMPACT_ATOMS: atom_id res chain seq x y z
N MET A 1 -60.51 19.86 27.94
CA MET A 1 -59.16 20.46 27.99
C MET A 1 -58.17 19.36 28.40
N SER A 2 -57.60 18.72 27.42
CA SER A 2 -56.64 17.63 27.60
C SER A 2 -55.22 18.19 27.42
N ARG A 3 -54.40 18.11 28.46
CA ARG A 3 -53.00 18.56 28.45
C ARG A 3 -52.16 17.42 27.88
N PHE A 4 -51.59 17.61 26.74
CA PHE A 4 -50.51 16.75 26.22
C PHE A 4 -49.22 17.12 26.97
N ASN A 5 -48.68 16.15 27.72
CA ASN A 5 -47.34 16.23 28.28
C ASN A 5 -46.35 15.83 27.20
N PHE A 6 -45.56 16.79 26.75
CA PHE A 6 -44.36 16.52 25.96
C PHE A 6 -43.25 16.06 26.92
N THR A 7 -42.83 14.80 26.79
CA THR A 7 -41.57 14.32 27.37
C THR A 7 -40.47 14.73 26.42
N PRO A 8 -39.41 15.44 26.85
CA PRO A 8 -38.27 15.72 25.98
C PRO A 8 -37.58 14.39 25.63
N LEU A 9 -37.36 14.15 24.36
CA LEU A 9 -36.43 13.11 23.88
C LEU A 9 -35.07 13.41 24.49
N GLN A 10 -34.54 12.46 25.27
CA GLN A 10 -33.16 12.47 25.70
C GLN A 10 -32.29 12.49 24.42
N GLN A 11 -31.48 13.51 24.27
CA GLN A 11 -30.35 13.49 23.40
C GLN A 11 -29.40 12.42 23.97
N ASP A 12 -29.35 11.27 23.30
CA ASP A 12 -28.29 10.29 23.50
C ASP A 12 -26.98 10.95 23.11
N ASN A 13 -26.22 11.36 24.11
CA ASN A 13 -24.81 11.67 23.97
C ASN A 13 -24.11 10.37 23.55
N LYS A 14 -23.91 10.19 22.25
CA LYS A 14 -23.03 9.16 21.73
C LYS A 14 -21.57 9.60 21.91
N ASP A 15 -21.10 9.68 23.15
CA ASP A 15 -19.69 9.48 23.46
C ASP A 15 -19.44 7.96 23.40
N ASN A 16 -19.46 7.41 22.19
CA ASN A 16 -19.17 5.99 21.98
C ASN A 16 -17.66 5.81 21.83
N THR A 17 -16.93 5.79 22.94
CA THR A 17 -15.49 5.48 23.01
C THR A 17 -15.21 3.97 23.11
N GLY A 18 -16.23 3.12 22.94
CA GLY A 18 -16.07 1.67 22.97
C GLY A 18 -16.34 1.05 21.62
N VAL A 19 -15.29 0.56 20.93
CA VAL A 19 -15.46 -0.32 19.78
C VAL A 19 -16.23 -1.55 20.21
N CYS A 20 -17.41 -1.78 19.64
CA CYS A 20 -18.14 -3.03 19.86
C CYS A 20 -17.36 -4.15 19.12
N GLY A 21 -16.43 -4.78 19.84
CA GLY A 21 -15.58 -5.84 19.27
C GLY A 21 -16.37 -6.94 18.57
N ASP A 22 -17.62 -7.18 18.99
CA ASP A 22 -18.48 -8.24 18.46
C ASP A 22 -18.89 -7.98 16.99
N SER A 23 -18.96 -6.74 16.52
CA SER A 23 -19.33 -6.39 15.15
C SER A 23 -18.18 -6.48 14.14
N LEU A 24 -16.93 -6.55 14.62
CA LEU A 24 -15.78 -6.68 13.73
C LEU A 24 -15.67 -8.11 13.17
N PRO A 25 -15.28 -8.28 11.88
CA PRO A 25 -15.19 -9.58 11.24
C PRO A 25 -14.24 -10.54 11.93
N SER A 26 -14.69 -11.78 12.16
CA SER A 26 -13.84 -12.84 12.72
C SER A 26 -12.61 -13.12 11.86
N ARG A 27 -12.69 -12.89 10.56
CA ARG A 27 -11.58 -13.07 9.62
C ARG A 27 -10.42 -12.15 9.94
N LEU A 28 -10.68 -10.86 10.26
CA LEU A 28 -9.63 -9.91 10.65
C LEU A 28 -9.05 -10.24 12.03
N LYS A 29 -9.89 -10.69 12.98
CA LYS A 29 -9.45 -11.04 14.35
C LYS A 29 -8.50 -12.22 14.44
N GLN A 30 -8.37 -13.02 13.38
CA GLN A 30 -7.44 -14.15 13.29
C GLN A 30 -6.00 -13.73 12.99
N HIS A 31 -5.77 -12.44 12.69
CA HIS A 31 -4.47 -11.90 12.35
C HIS A 31 -3.94 -10.98 13.43
N ASP A 32 -2.64 -11.04 13.71
CA ASP A 32 -1.97 -10.22 14.71
C ASP A 32 -1.49 -8.89 14.10
N HIS A 33 -2.42 -8.18 13.44
CA HIS A 33 -2.17 -6.92 12.72
C HIS A 33 -2.93 -5.74 13.33
N TRP A 34 -3.08 -5.75 14.67
CA TRP A 34 -3.85 -4.73 15.35
C TRP A 34 -2.98 -3.72 16.07
N LEU A 35 -3.45 -2.48 16.09
CA LEU A 35 -2.88 -1.36 16.84
C LEU A 35 -3.92 -0.77 17.78
N VAL A 36 -3.42 -0.07 18.79
CA VAL A 36 -4.23 0.86 19.58
C VAL A 36 -3.93 2.27 19.14
N THR A 37 -4.98 3.08 18.96
CA THR A 37 -4.87 4.50 18.59
C THR A 37 -5.52 5.40 19.62
N GLN A 38 -4.95 6.59 19.82
CA GLN A 38 -5.57 7.72 20.53
C GLN A 38 -5.59 8.90 19.57
N ASP A 39 -6.69 9.59 19.43
CA ASP A 39 -6.88 10.67 18.46
C ASP A 39 -6.42 10.27 17.04
N LYS A 40 -6.79 9.06 16.61
CA LYS A 40 -6.39 8.42 15.34
C LYS A 40 -4.88 8.18 15.18
N LYS A 41 -4.04 8.42 16.19
CA LYS A 41 -2.59 8.18 16.15
C LYS A 41 -2.24 6.90 16.89
N PRO A 42 -1.38 6.03 16.31
CA PRO A 42 -0.97 4.80 16.98
C PRO A 42 -0.23 5.07 18.29
N VAL A 43 -0.58 4.32 19.32
CA VAL A 43 0.11 4.30 20.61
C VAL A 43 1.18 3.22 20.57
N VAL A 44 2.31 3.52 19.94
CA VAL A 44 3.42 2.59 19.74
C VAL A 44 4.75 3.22 20.13
N PRO A 45 5.82 2.41 20.40
CA PRO A 45 7.17 2.91 20.55
C PRO A 45 7.64 3.68 19.30
N SER A 46 8.74 4.40 19.41
CA SER A 46 9.34 5.23 18.36
C SER A 46 9.78 4.44 17.11
N SER A 47 9.87 3.11 17.18
CA SER A 47 10.18 2.21 16.05
C SER A 47 9.11 2.19 14.95
N GLY A 48 7.95 2.79 15.20
CA GLY A 48 6.87 2.87 14.20
C GLY A 48 5.89 1.70 14.26
N TRP A 49 4.69 1.97 13.81
CA TRP A 49 3.56 1.04 13.85
C TRP A 49 3.64 -0.05 12.77
N GLN A 50 4.44 0.16 11.72
CA GLN A 50 4.64 -0.80 10.61
C GLN A 50 5.48 -2.02 11.03
N GLU A 51 6.26 -1.89 12.10
CA GLU A 51 7.05 -3.00 12.62
C GLU A 51 6.13 -4.04 13.26
N SER A 52 6.23 -5.30 12.81
CA SER A 52 5.38 -6.39 13.30
C SER A 52 5.45 -6.58 14.83
N VAL A 53 6.59 -6.25 15.48
CA VAL A 53 6.75 -6.28 16.92
C VAL A 53 5.83 -5.32 17.68
N ASN A 54 5.30 -4.30 17.00
CA ASN A 54 4.37 -3.32 17.55
C ASN A 54 2.90 -3.64 17.24
N GLN A 55 2.65 -4.67 16.45
CA GLN A 55 1.31 -5.14 16.12
C GLN A 55 0.88 -6.23 17.11
N LEU A 56 -0.39 -6.23 17.45
CA LEU A 56 -0.95 -7.03 18.55
C LEU A 56 -1.97 -8.03 18.01
N ALA A 57 -2.25 -9.07 18.78
CA ALA A 57 -3.46 -9.87 18.60
C ALA A 57 -4.70 -9.00 18.91
N PHE A 58 -5.84 -9.31 18.29
CA PHE A 58 -7.07 -8.52 18.46
C PHE A 58 -7.48 -8.32 19.92
N THR A 59 -7.47 -9.40 20.72
CA THR A 59 -7.88 -9.36 22.13
C THR A 59 -6.96 -8.46 22.96
N GLU A 60 -5.66 -8.51 22.71
CA GLU A 60 -4.69 -7.66 23.38
C GLU A 60 -4.88 -6.18 23.00
N ALA A 61 -5.11 -5.90 21.72
CA ALA A 61 -5.39 -4.54 21.24
C ALA A 61 -6.68 -4.00 21.83
N GLN A 62 -7.73 -4.82 21.94
CA GLN A 62 -9.00 -4.44 22.53
C GLN A 62 -8.86 -4.09 24.02
N ASP A 63 -8.25 -4.97 24.82
CA ASP A 63 -8.02 -4.75 26.25
C ASP A 63 -7.22 -3.46 26.49
N LYS A 64 -6.19 -3.24 25.68
CA LYS A 64 -5.35 -2.07 25.77
C LYS A 64 -6.08 -0.78 25.33
N ALA A 65 -6.92 -0.86 24.31
CA ALA A 65 -7.74 0.27 23.87
C ALA A 65 -8.72 0.70 24.96
N GLU A 66 -9.39 -0.25 25.63
CA GLU A 66 -10.25 0.03 26.77
C GLU A 66 -9.50 0.70 27.93
N GLN A 67 -8.33 0.19 28.30
CA GLN A 67 -7.49 0.75 29.36
C GLN A 67 -7.05 2.19 29.08
N LEU A 68 -6.80 2.53 27.81
CA LEU A 68 -6.28 3.82 27.39
C LEU A 68 -7.37 4.80 26.94
N GLY A 69 -8.64 4.37 26.88
CA GLY A 69 -9.72 5.15 26.30
C GLY A 69 -9.47 5.45 24.79
N GLY A 70 -8.86 4.51 24.09
CA GLY A 70 -8.51 4.59 22.68
C GLY A 70 -9.40 3.75 21.78
N ALA A 71 -9.00 3.56 20.55
CA ALA A 71 -9.66 2.73 19.55
C ALA A 71 -8.70 1.67 18.97
N VAL A 72 -9.25 0.58 18.44
CA VAL A 72 -8.46 -0.41 17.71
C VAL A 72 -8.33 -0.01 16.24
N ALA A 73 -7.19 -0.34 15.63
CA ALA A 73 -6.97 -0.16 14.22
C ALA A 73 -6.40 -1.44 13.60
N PHE A 74 -6.79 -1.74 12.37
CA PHE A 74 -6.27 -2.87 11.61
C PHE A 74 -5.22 -2.39 10.63
N CYS A 75 -4.04 -3.06 10.61
CA CYS A 75 -2.94 -2.75 9.72
C CYS A 75 -2.99 -3.60 8.46
N PHE A 76 -2.89 -2.95 7.32
CA PHE A 76 -2.59 -3.61 6.05
C PHE A 76 -1.07 -3.80 5.95
N THR A 77 -0.67 -5.03 5.71
CA THR A 77 0.74 -5.45 5.71
C THR A 77 1.13 -6.01 4.36
N GLU A 78 2.32 -5.70 3.92
CA GLU A 78 2.89 -6.20 2.67
C GLU A 78 2.75 -7.74 2.56
N GLY A 79 2.21 -8.21 1.42
CA GLY A 79 1.93 -9.63 1.20
C GLY A 79 0.77 -10.20 2.02
N GLY A 80 0.05 -9.38 2.77
CA GLY A 80 -1.18 -9.76 3.45
C GLY A 80 -2.33 -9.99 2.48
N PRO A 81 -3.39 -10.72 2.89
CA PRO A 81 -4.50 -11.03 2.00
C PRO A 81 -5.53 -9.90 1.86
N PHE A 82 -5.40 -8.82 2.62
CA PHE A 82 -6.43 -7.81 2.76
C PHE A 82 -6.10 -6.52 2.05
N ILE A 83 -7.14 -5.93 1.45
CA ILE A 83 -7.12 -4.62 0.83
C ILE A 83 -8.22 -3.76 1.46
N GLY A 84 -7.90 -2.50 1.76
CA GLY A 84 -8.81 -1.51 2.33
C GLY A 84 -9.16 -0.43 1.33
N PHE A 85 -10.43 -0.07 1.29
CA PHE A 85 -10.97 1.06 0.53
C PHE A 85 -11.50 2.08 1.52
N ASP A 86 -10.97 3.29 1.46
CA ASP A 86 -11.37 4.44 2.27
C ASP A 86 -12.10 5.44 1.38
N LEU A 87 -13.42 5.50 1.53
CA LEU A 87 -14.26 6.44 0.81
C LEU A 87 -14.51 7.65 1.71
N ASP A 88 -13.76 8.71 1.52
CA ASP A 88 -13.84 9.92 2.33
C ASP A 88 -14.73 10.98 1.71
N ASP A 89 -15.47 11.72 2.56
CA ASP A 89 -16.36 12.83 2.20
C ASP A 89 -17.46 12.45 1.18
N VAL A 90 -17.96 11.21 1.26
CA VAL A 90 -18.99 10.66 0.36
C VAL A 90 -20.42 10.78 0.91
N LYS A 91 -20.65 11.60 1.93
CA LYS A 91 -21.94 11.87 2.54
C LYS A 91 -22.18 13.38 2.66
N PRO A 92 -22.41 14.06 1.53
CA PRO A 92 -22.52 15.53 1.50
C PRO A 92 -23.71 16.09 2.29
N ASP A 93 -24.78 15.33 2.36
CA ASP A 93 -25.98 15.70 3.11
C ASP A 93 -26.26 14.68 4.23
N SER A 94 -27.35 13.94 4.17
CA SER A 94 -27.69 12.90 5.16
C SER A 94 -27.50 11.48 4.65
N GLU A 95 -27.26 11.30 3.36
CA GLU A 95 -27.13 10.00 2.68
C GLU A 95 -25.79 9.89 1.97
N PHE A 96 -25.26 8.68 1.88
CA PHE A 96 -24.09 8.38 1.06
C PHE A 96 -24.43 8.51 -0.42
N THR A 97 -23.47 8.97 -1.23
CA THR A 97 -23.62 9.13 -2.68
C THR A 97 -23.95 7.80 -3.35
N GLU A 98 -24.60 7.87 -4.52
CA GLU A 98 -24.93 6.67 -5.30
C GLU A 98 -23.65 5.94 -5.76
N GLU A 99 -22.62 6.69 -6.12
CA GLU A 99 -21.33 6.15 -6.51
C GLU A 99 -20.69 5.36 -5.36
N ALA A 100 -20.64 5.91 -4.14
CA ALA A 100 -20.12 5.20 -2.97
C ALA A 100 -20.91 3.91 -2.68
N ARG A 101 -22.25 3.97 -2.77
CA ARG A 101 -23.10 2.78 -2.59
C ARG A 101 -22.82 1.73 -3.66
N THR A 102 -22.63 2.14 -4.90
CA THR A 102 -22.31 1.21 -6.01
C THR A 102 -20.98 0.50 -5.79
N ILE A 103 -19.95 1.22 -5.35
CA ILE A 103 -18.65 0.64 -5.01
C ILE A 103 -18.81 -0.40 -3.88
N VAL A 104 -19.50 -0.04 -2.79
CA VAL A 104 -19.72 -0.94 -1.65
C VAL A 104 -20.50 -2.19 -2.05
N GLN A 105 -21.57 -2.04 -2.83
CA GLN A 105 -22.38 -3.15 -3.30
C GLN A 105 -21.61 -4.07 -4.26
N GLY A 106 -20.76 -3.50 -5.11
CA GLY A 106 -19.89 -4.28 -6.00
C GLY A 106 -18.88 -5.10 -5.23
N LEU A 107 -18.17 -4.48 -4.28
CA LEU A 107 -17.22 -5.17 -3.40
C LEU A 107 -17.90 -6.22 -2.51
N ASP A 108 -19.16 -6.01 -2.10
CA ASP A 108 -19.96 -6.95 -1.30
C ASP A 108 -19.12 -7.58 -0.16
N SER A 109 -18.38 -6.76 0.57
CA SER A 109 -17.46 -7.18 1.63
C SER A 109 -17.69 -6.37 2.90
N TYR A 110 -16.94 -6.64 3.98
CA TYR A 110 -17.10 -5.91 5.22
C TYR A 110 -17.02 -4.40 4.99
N THR A 111 -18.06 -3.71 5.42
CA THR A 111 -18.15 -2.25 5.31
C THR A 111 -18.64 -1.65 6.60
N GLU A 112 -18.01 -0.57 7.04
CA GLU A 112 -18.40 0.21 8.22
C GLU A 112 -18.43 1.71 7.91
N VAL A 113 -19.19 2.45 8.70
CA VAL A 113 -19.14 3.91 8.69
C VAL A 113 -17.87 4.36 9.38
N SER A 114 -17.09 5.20 8.73
CA SER A 114 -15.85 5.74 9.30
C SER A 114 -16.09 6.62 10.53
N SER A 115 -15.04 6.84 11.32
CA SER A 115 -15.16 7.62 12.57
C SER A 115 -15.59 9.08 12.38
N SER A 116 -15.52 9.64 11.17
CA SER A 116 -16.06 10.97 10.85
C SER A 116 -17.58 10.96 10.66
N GLY A 117 -18.17 9.79 10.35
CA GLY A 117 -19.57 9.64 9.99
C GLY A 117 -19.89 10.08 8.55
N THR A 118 -18.91 10.57 7.79
CA THR A 118 -19.07 11.06 6.40
C THR A 118 -18.41 10.15 5.36
N GLY A 119 -17.69 9.13 5.80
CA GLY A 119 -16.99 8.18 4.96
C GLY A 119 -17.35 6.73 5.26
N LEU A 120 -16.88 5.83 4.39
CA LEU A 120 -17.03 4.38 4.52
C LEU A 120 -15.67 3.70 4.41
N HIS A 121 -15.39 2.74 5.28
CA HIS A 121 -14.28 1.81 5.13
C HIS A 121 -14.80 0.48 4.58
N VAL A 122 -14.22 -0.02 3.51
CA VAL A 122 -14.48 -1.39 3.02
C VAL A 122 -13.19 -2.21 3.16
N ILE A 123 -13.29 -3.43 3.68
CA ILE A 123 -12.18 -4.37 3.73
C ILE A 123 -12.56 -5.63 2.98
N ALA A 124 -11.74 -6.00 1.98
CA ALA A 124 -11.91 -7.20 1.18
C ALA A 124 -10.59 -8.00 1.13
N GLU A 125 -10.61 -9.21 0.56
CA GLU A 125 -9.39 -9.91 0.15
C GLU A 125 -9.09 -9.61 -1.32
N GLY A 126 -7.85 -9.21 -1.59
CA GLY A 126 -7.33 -8.82 -2.89
C GLY A 126 -6.08 -7.97 -2.75
N ASP A 127 -5.55 -7.51 -3.86
CA ASP A 127 -4.28 -6.77 -3.93
C ASP A 127 -4.47 -5.42 -4.63
N HIS A 128 -3.70 -4.42 -4.23
CA HIS A 128 -3.63 -3.15 -4.95
C HIS A 128 -2.86 -3.33 -6.26
N SER A 129 -3.37 -2.72 -7.33
CA SER A 129 -2.68 -2.74 -8.62
C SER A 129 -1.56 -1.71 -8.65
N ASP A 130 -0.35 -2.16 -9.00
CA ASP A 130 0.80 -1.26 -9.21
C ASP A 130 0.60 -0.25 -10.34
N ASP A 131 -0.35 -0.51 -11.26
CA ASP A 131 -0.64 0.35 -12.38
C ASP A 131 -1.44 1.60 -11.98
N HIS A 132 -1.98 1.63 -10.76
CA HIS A 132 -2.82 2.72 -10.27
C HIS A 132 -2.19 3.49 -9.12
N LYS A 133 -2.58 4.75 -8.97
CA LYS A 133 -2.32 5.53 -7.77
C LYS A 133 -3.22 5.02 -6.63
N HIS A 134 -2.83 5.28 -5.40
CA HIS A 134 -3.63 4.91 -4.22
C HIS A 134 -4.88 5.77 -4.03
N ARG A 135 -5.01 6.91 -4.72
CA ARG A 135 -6.11 7.87 -4.54
C ARG A 135 -6.66 8.36 -5.87
N GLY A 136 -7.99 8.39 -5.95
CA GLY A 136 -8.76 9.00 -7.03
C GLY A 136 -9.93 9.82 -6.50
N ASP A 137 -10.30 10.88 -7.20
CA ASP A 137 -11.48 11.68 -6.88
C ASP A 137 -12.72 10.99 -7.44
N LEU A 138 -13.80 10.97 -6.68
CA LEU A 138 -15.08 10.42 -7.10
C LEU A 138 -15.88 11.47 -7.88
N SER A 139 -16.76 11.01 -8.77
CA SER A 139 -17.47 11.89 -9.72
C SER A 139 -18.50 12.79 -9.05
N GLU A 140 -19.16 12.32 -7.98
CA GLU A 140 -20.17 13.09 -7.27
C GLU A 140 -19.53 14.02 -6.22
N THR A 141 -18.84 13.44 -5.25
CA THR A 141 -18.08 14.14 -4.20
C THR A 141 -17.19 13.18 -3.45
N GLY A 142 -16.16 13.70 -2.79
CA GLY A 142 -15.23 12.93 -2.01
C GLY A 142 -14.16 12.24 -2.84
N HIS A 143 -13.48 11.30 -2.23
CA HIS A 143 -12.41 10.56 -2.89
C HIS A 143 -12.32 9.13 -2.36
N LEU A 144 -11.71 8.28 -3.18
CA LEU A 144 -11.39 6.91 -2.85
C LEU A 144 -9.88 6.78 -2.62
N GLU A 145 -9.49 6.21 -1.49
CA GLU A 145 -8.13 5.73 -1.24
C GLU A 145 -8.13 4.20 -1.11
N VAL A 146 -7.12 3.53 -1.70
CA VAL A 146 -7.02 2.07 -1.71
C VAL A 146 -5.63 1.63 -1.28
N TYR A 147 -5.56 0.70 -0.31
CA TYR A 147 -4.32 0.26 0.30
C TYR A 147 -4.36 -1.23 0.67
N ASP A 148 -3.34 -1.97 0.36
CA ASP A 148 -3.10 -3.34 0.80
C ASP A 148 -1.87 -3.47 1.72
N GLU A 149 -1.10 -2.38 1.85
CA GLU A 149 0.06 -2.29 2.74
C GLU A 149 0.28 -0.87 3.26
N SER A 150 1.15 -0.74 4.25
CA SER A 150 1.65 0.56 4.75
C SER A 150 0.54 1.55 5.17
N ARG A 151 -0.61 1.03 5.56
CA ARG A 151 -1.78 1.78 6.03
C ARG A 151 -2.45 1.05 7.20
N TYR A 152 -3.18 1.78 8.02
CA TYR A 152 -4.11 1.21 9.01
C TYR A 152 -5.45 1.94 8.95
N PHE A 153 -6.53 1.22 9.22
CA PHE A 153 -7.86 1.80 9.43
C PHE A 153 -8.24 1.71 10.89
N VAL A 154 -8.65 2.85 11.46
CA VAL A 154 -9.28 2.87 12.79
C VAL A 154 -10.70 2.35 12.62
N LEU A 155 -10.98 1.17 13.18
CA LEU A 155 -12.25 0.50 12.97
C LEU A 155 -13.27 0.93 14.03
N THR A 156 -14.48 1.24 13.57
CA THR A 156 -15.59 1.69 14.39
C THR A 156 -16.50 0.54 14.80
N GLY A 157 -16.60 -0.50 13.97
CA GLY A 157 -17.58 -1.56 14.11
C GLY A 157 -19.02 -1.12 13.81
N ASP A 158 -19.23 0.10 13.31
CA ASP A 158 -20.55 0.61 12.86
C ASP A 158 -20.85 0.08 11.45
N VAL A 159 -21.30 -1.16 11.39
CA VAL A 159 -21.49 -1.91 10.16
C VAL A 159 -22.52 -1.23 9.26
N TYR A 160 -22.14 -0.96 8.02
CA TYR A 160 -23.01 -0.36 7.02
C TYR A 160 -23.85 -1.44 6.32
N GLU A 161 -25.18 -1.23 6.29
CA GLU A 161 -26.20 -2.03 5.57
C GLU A 161 -26.05 -3.57 5.66
N GLY A 162 -25.45 -4.09 6.73
CA GLY A 162 -25.33 -5.52 6.95
C GLY A 162 -24.14 -6.20 6.26
N PHE A 163 -23.19 -5.45 5.71
CA PHE A 163 -21.93 -5.98 5.17
C PHE A 163 -20.97 -6.38 6.31
N THR A 164 -21.21 -7.51 6.95
CA THR A 164 -20.56 -7.94 8.20
C THR A 164 -19.31 -8.79 8.01
N SER A 165 -19.02 -9.29 6.81
CA SER A 165 -17.96 -10.27 6.59
C SER A 165 -17.01 -9.89 5.46
N VAL A 166 -15.71 -10.09 5.71
CA VAL A 166 -14.68 -9.94 4.66
C VAL A 166 -14.82 -11.07 3.66
N LYS A 167 -14.82 -10.72 2.39
CA LYS A 167 -14.94 -11.65 1.26
C LYS A 167 -13.78 -11.50 0.28
N SER A 168 -13.43 -12.59 -0.40
CA SER A 168 -12.47 -12.56 -1.48
C SER A 168 -13.14 -12.05 -2.77
N ARG A 169 -12.62 -10.97 -3.33
CA ARG A 169 -13.20 -10.25 -4.47
C ARG A 169 -12.16 -9.75 -5.49
N PRO A 170 -11.14 -10.55 -5.86
CA PRO A 170 -9.99 -10.04 -6.62
C PRO A 170 -10.39 -9.38 -7.95
N THR A 171 -11.40 -9.90 -8.65
CA THR A 171 -11.88 -9.33 -9.90
C THR A 171 -12.54 -7.96 -9.68
N VAL A 172 -13.48 -7.88 -8.72
CA VAL A 172 -14.19 -6.62 -8.43
C VAL A 172 -13.23 -5.58 -7.83
N VAL A 173 -12.29 -6.02 -6.99
CA VAL A 173 -11.21 -5.17 -6.48
C VAL A 173 -10.44 -4.53 -7.62
N ARG A 174 -10.14 -5.28 -8.67
CA ARG A 174 -9.46 -4.76 -9.86
C ARG A 174 -10.35 -3.79 -10.65
N GLU A 175 -11.61 -4.15 -10.90
CA GLU A 175 -12.58 -3.30 -11.59
C GLU A 175 -12.75 -1.94 -10.90
N VAL A 176 -12.91 -1.92 -9.57
CA VAL A 176 -13.02 -0.67 -8.81
C VAL A 176 -11.75 0.19 -8.93
N GLN A 177 -10.56 -0.41 -8.96
CA GLN A 177 -9.32 0.32 -9.17
C GLN A 177 -9.23 0.88 -10.60
N ASP A 178 -9.58 0.08 -11.61
CA ASP A 178 -9.55 0.49 -13.02
C ASP A 178 -10.54 1.65 -13.29
N ASP A 179 -11.71 1.65 -12.63
CA ASP A 179 -12.76 2.64 -12.83
C ASP A 179 -12.54 3.95 -12.06
N HIS A 180 -11.94 3.89 -10.86
CA HIS A 180 -11.92 5.03 -9.93
C HIS A 180 -10.53 5.55 -9.58
N LEU A 181 -9.46 4.79 -9.84
CA LEU A 181 -8.11 5.24 -9.53
C LEU A 181 -7.38 5.71 -10.80
N PRO A 182 -6.71 6.86 -10.75
CA PRO A 182 -5.87 7.29 -11.86
C PRO A 182 -4.75 6.29 -12.11
N GLU A 183 -4.50 5.99 -13.37
CA GLU A 183 -3.31 5.24 -13.75
C GLU A 183 -2.04 5.97 -13.28
N ARG A 184 -1.08 5.22 -12.80
CA ARG A 184 0.27 5.75 -12.63
C ARG A 184 0.79 6.07 -14.02
N GLN A 185 1.07 7.33 -14.29
CA GLN A 185 1.73 7.71 -15.53
C GLN A 185 3.11 7.02 -15.57
N THR A 186 3.16 5.90 -16.25
CA THR A 186 4.41 5.47 -16.85
C THR A 186 4.69 6.48 -17.96
N PHE A 187 5.77 7.22 -17.88
CA PHE A 187 6.20 8.08 -18.97
C PHE A 187 6.52 7.17 -20.16
N SER A 188 5.48 6.89 -20.96
CA SER A 188 5.65 6.25 -22.25
C SER A 188 6.17 7.31 -23.20
N PHE A 189 7.46 7.29 -23.47
CA PHE A 189 7.93 7.88 -24.71
C PHE A 189 7.27 7.07 -25.85
N THR A 190 6.55 7.74 -26.75
CA THR A 190 5.80 7.18 -27.87
C THR A 190 6.71 6.44 -28.85
N GLY A 191 7.09 5.23 -28.51
CA GLY A 191 7.65 4.21 -29.36
C GLY A 191 6.92 2.93 -29.03
N GLN A 192 6.33 2.28 -30.04
CA GLN A 192 5.59 1.02 -29.89
C GLN A 192 6.44 0.01 -29.10
N GLN A 193 6.15 -0.14 -27.81
CA GLN A 193 6.79 -1.16 -26.99
C GLN A 193 5.96 -2.45 -27.06
N LYS A 194 6.62 -3.53 -27.43
CA LYS A 194 6.09 -4.89 -27.32
C LYS A 194 5.96 -5.27 -25.84
N PRO A 195 5.00 -6.12 -25.47
CA PRO A 195 4.90 -6.68 -24.10
C PRO A 195 6.25 -7.29 -23.70
N VAL A 196 6.62 -7.14 -22.41
CA VAL A 196 7.91 -7.60 -21.85
C VAL A 196 8.17 -9.09 -22.11
N SER A 197 7.14 -9.92 -22.26
CA SER A 197 7.23 -11.34 -22.63
C SER A 197 7.70 -11.59 -24.06
N GLU A 198 7.76 -10.58 -24.93
CA GLU A 198 8.18 -10.70 -26.35
C GLU A 198 9.38 -9.80 -26.70
N GLN A 199 9.96 -9.08 -25.74
CA GLN A 199 11.21 -8.37 -25.97
C GLN A 199 12.37 -9.36 -25.92
N GLU A 200 12.82 -9.79 -27.08
CA GLU A 200 14.20 -10.28 -27.22
C GLU A 200 15.13 -9.11 -26.83
N PHE A 201 15.84 -9.28 -25.72
CA PHE A 201 16.84 -8.34 -25.25
C PHE A 201 17.97 -8.25 -26.30
N ASP A 202 17.93 -7.21 -27.15
CA ASP A 202 19.04 -6.91 -28.05
C ASP A 202 20.04 -6.02 -27.32
N GLY A 203 21.03 -6.65 -26.71
CA GLY A 203 22.36 -6.09 -26.55
C GLY A 203 22.66 -5.14 -25.42
N GLY A 204 22.13 -5.33 -24.21
CA GLY A 204 22.91 -5.01 -23.02
C GLY A 204 24.11 -5.99 -22.95
N ASP A 205 25.27 -5.50 -22.47
CA ASP A 205 26.48 -6.33 -22.34
C ASP A 205 26.09 -7.56 -21.47
N ALA A 206 25.78 -8.69 -22.15
CA ALA A 206 25.16 -9.87 -21.50
C ALA A 206 26.08 -10.48 -20.42
N ASP A 207 27.34 -10.04 -20.39
CA ASP A 207 28.39 -10.48 -19.47
C ASP A 207 28.73 -9.43 -18.40
N ALA A 208 27.93 -8.35 -18.27
CA ALA A 208 28.19 -7.32 -17.26
C ALA A 208 28.01 -7.86 -15.82
N THR A 209 28.91 -7.46 -14.95
CA THR A 209 28.91 -7.88 -13.53
C THR A 209 28.42 -6.75 -12.60
N PRO A 210 27.90 -7.08 -11.41
CA PRO A 210 27.52 -6.07 -10.41
C PRO A 210 28.63 -5.07 -10.08
N GLU A 211 29.88 -5.52 -10.06
CA GLU A 211 31.02 -4.65 -9.80
C GLU A 211 31.25 -3.64 -10.93
N GLN A 212 31.06 -4.04 -12.18
CA GLN A 212 31.16 -3.13 -13.33
C GLN A 212 30.02 -2.12 -13.34
N VAL A 213 28.80 -2.54 -12.99
CA VAL A 213 27.65 -1.62 -12.81
C VAL A 213 27.99 -0.59 -11.73
N ARG A 214 28.43 -1.03 -10.56
CA ARG A 214 28.80 -0.16 -9.45
C ARG A 214 29.90 0.84 -9.82
N ARG A 215 30.98 0.39 -10.47
CA ARG A 215 32.05 1.27 -10.98
C ARG A 215 31.53 2.28 -11.98
N THR A 216 30.67 1.86 -12.88
CA THR A 216 30.07 2.74 -13.88
C THR A 216 29.28 3.87 -13.20
N ILE A 217 28.45 3.55 -12.19
CA ILE A 217 27.74 4.54 -11.38
C ILE A 217 28.73 5.50 -10.69
N GLU A 218 29.82 4.99 -10.13
CA GLU A 218 30.86 5.81 -9.48
C GLU A 218 31.55 6.77 -10.46
N GLU A 219 31.90 6.33 -11.65
CA GLU A 219 32.56 7.16 -12.67
C GLU A 219 31.62 8.20 -13.26
N TYR A 220 30.37 7.83 -13.59
CA TYR A 220 29.36 8.79 -14.06
C TYR A 220 29.03 9.84 -13.01
N GLY A 221 28.99 9.48 -11.72
CA GLY A 221 28.79 10.42 -10.61
C GLY A 221 29.88 11.50 -10.50
N LYS A 222 31.07 11.22 -11.03
CA LYS A 222 32.18 12.19 -11.09
C LYS A 222 32.07 13.18 -12.27
N CYS A 223 31.37 12.76 -13.32
CA CYS A 223 31.30 13.50 -14.58
C CYS A 223 30.02 14.29 -14.79
N SER A 224 29.05 14.23 -13.85
CA SER A 224 27.70 14.59 -14.17
C SER A 224 27.39 16.10 -14.07
N HIS A 225 26.91 16.60 -15.20
CA HIS A 225 25.99 17.74 -15.29
C HIS A 225 24.52 17.26 -15.38
N THR A 226 24.24 16.01 -15.01
CA THR A 226 22.91 15.37 -15.12
C THR A 226 22.15 15.46 -13.80
N GLU A 227 20.82 15.62 -13.87
CA GLU A 227 19.90 15.73 -12.73
C GLU A 227 19.81 14.44 -11.89
N VAL A 228 20.46 13.34 -12.30
CA VAL A 228 20.45 12.07 -11.59
C VAL A 228 21.41 12.09 -10.40
N ASP A 229 20.89 11.98 -9.19
CA ASP A 229 21.72 11.93 -7.97
C ASP A 229 22.39 10.55 -7.79
N HIS A 230 23.48 10.33 -8.50
CA HIS A 230 24.28 9.08 -8.45
C HIS A 230 24.77 8.77 -7.02
N THR A 231 24.96 9.79 -6.19
CA THR A 231 25.38 9.59 -4.80
C THR A 231 24.29 8.89 -3.97
N ARG A 232 23.03 9.08 -4.34
CA ARG A 232 21.88 8.41 -3.72
C ARG A 232 21.88 6.93 -4.04
N VAL A 233 22.09 6.55 -5.30
CA VAL A 233 22.18 5.14 -5.73
C VAL A 233 23.29 4.40 -4.98
N LEU A 234 24.46 5.02 -4.87
CA LEU A 234 25.59 4.44 -4.14
C LEU A 234 25.35 4.35 -2.62
N ARG A 235 24.58 5.25 -2.03
CA ARG A 235 24.14 5.12 -0.62
C ARG A 235 23.20 3.93 -0.45
N TRP A 236 22.22 3.77 -1.33
CA TRP A 236 21.34 2.59 -1.31
C TRP A 236 22.13 1.31 -1.50
N TRP A 237 23.10 1.29 -2.43
CA TRP A 237 23.99 0.14 -2.63
C TRP A 237 24.71 -0.27 -1.32
N LYS A 238 25.04 0.69 -0.48
CA LYS A 238 25.66 0.48 0.84
C LYS A 238 24.68 0.11 1.94
N GLY A 239 23.41 -0.09 1.64
CA GLY A 239 22.36 -0.44 2.61
C GLY A 239 21.78 0.72 3.41
N GLN A 240 22.05 1.97 2.98
CA GLN A 240 21.49 3.16 3.64
C GLN A 240 20.13 3.50 3.04
N ASP A 241 19.12 3.79 3.89
CA ASP A 241 17.75 4.08 3.44
C ASP A 241 17.59 5.49 2.82
N GLY A 242 18.56 6.36 3.06
CA GLY A 242 18.52 7.73 2.56
C GLY A 242 17.43 8.54 3.28
N MET A 243 16.55 9.17 2.49
CA MET A 243 15.41 9.95 3.02
C MET A 243 14.08 9.17 2.93
N LYS A 244 14.14 7.86 2.70
CA LYS A 244 12.94 7.02 2.62
C LYS A 244 12.42 6.69 4.00
N THR A 245 11.11 6.54 4.12
CA THR A 245 10.41 6.31 5.38
C THR A 245 10.47 4.86 5.83
N SER A 246 10.69 3.92 4.88
CA SER A 246 10.81 2.49 5.17
C SER A 246 11.90 1.82 4.36
N ALA A 247 12.34 0.63 4.83
CA ALA A 247 13.30 -0.20 4.11
C ALA A 247 12.72 -0.68 2.77
N SER A 248 11.42 -1.00 2.70
CA SER A 248 10.76 -1.44 1.46
C SER A 248 10.70 -0.33 0.41
N GLU A 249 10.40 0.92 0.81
CA GLU A 249 10.46 2.06 -0.11
C GLU A 249 11.88 2.31 -0.64
N ALA A 250 12.88 2.12 0.22
CA ALA A 250 14.27 2.27 -0.19
C ALA A 250 14.72 1.10 -1.10
N ASP A 251 14.22 -0.12 -0.89
CA ASP A 251 14.45 -1.26 -1.78
C ASP A 251 13.85 -0.98 -3.16
N MET A 252 12.58 -0.55 -3.22
CA MET A 252 11.93 -0.23 -4.49
C MET A 252 12.64 0.89 -5.24
N ALA A 253 12.98 1.99 -4.56
CA ALA A 253 13.72 3.09 -5.18
C ALA A 253 15.10 2.67 -5.68
N PHE A 254 15.77 1.75 -5.00
CA PHE A 254 17.05 1.21 -5.46
C PHE A 254 16.88 0.33 -6.70
N ILE A 255 15.89 -0.56 -6.70
CA ILE A 255 15.60 -1.44 -7.85
C ILE A 255 15.19 -0.63 -9.09
N GLU A 256 14.41 0.43 -8.96
CA GLU A 256 14.07 1.35 -10.06
C GLU A 256 15.33 1.99 -10.67
N GLN A 257 16.33 2.33 -9.86
CA GLN A 257 17.62 2.80 -10.35
C GLN A 257 18.46 1.68 -10.98
N LEU A 258 18.40 0.47 -10.43
CA LEU A 258 19.07 -0.69 -11.03
C LEU A 258 18.47 -1.03 -12.41
N TYR A 259 17.16 -0.85 -12.61
CA TYR A 259 16.56 -0.99 -13.94
C TYR A 259 17.28 -0.13 -14.96
N PHE A 260 17.49 1.16 -14.67
CA PHE A 260 18.22 2.05 -15.56
C PHE A 260 19.66 1.57 -15.79
N TRP A 261 20.41 1.36 -14.70
CA TRP A 261 21.85 1.03 -14.80
C TRP A 261 22.15 -0.36 -15.33
N CYS A 262 21.27 -1.33 -15.10
CA CYS A 262 21.39 -2.69 -15.63
C CYS A 262 20.73 -2.85 -17.00
N GLN A 263 20.33 -1.76 -17.64
CA GLN A 263 19.70 -1.76 -18.97
C GLN A 263 18.45 -2.66 -19.03
N GLY A 264 17.70 -2.75 -17.93
CA GLY A 264 16.51 -3.60 -17.81
C GLY A 264 16.81 -5.11 -17.69
N ASN A 265 18.08 -5.52 -17.60
CA ASN A 265 18.45 -6.91 -17.41
C ASN A 265 18.09 -7.39 -15.99
N GLN A 266 17.02 -8.17 -15.88
CA GLN A 266 16.45 -8.61 -14.60
C GLN A 266 17.42 -9.46 -13.77
N GLN A 267 18.18 -10.34 -14.43
CA GLN A 267 19.17 -11.17 -13.74
C GLN A 267 20.28 -10.30 -13.14
N LEU A 268 20.81 -9.35 -13.91
CA LEU A 268 21.83 -8.42 -13.43
C LEU A 268 21.29 -7.50 -12.30
N MET A 269 20.03 -7.10 -12.37
CA MET A 269 19.37 -6.36 -11.29
C MET A 269 19.33 -7.17 -9.99
N ASP A 270 18.93 -8.44 -10.06
CA ASP A 270 18.92 -9.35 -8.92
C ASP A 270 20.33 -9.55 -8.34
N GLU A 271 21.32 -9.81 -9.19
CA GLU A 271 22.71 -9.95 -8.76
C GLU A 271 23.27 -8.67 -8.13
N CYS A 272 22.93 -7.49 -8.67
CA CYS A 272 23.30 -6.21 -8.09
C CYS A 272 22.67 -6.00 -6.70
N PHE A 273 21.38 -6.32 -6.56
CA PHE A 273 20.71 -6.22 -5.26
C PHE A 273 21.32 -7.17 -4.23
N ARG A 274 21.59 -8.42 -4.61
CA ARG A 274 22.20 -9.44 -3.75
C ARG A 274 23.59 -9.07 -3.26
N THR A 275 24.37 -8.33 -4.07
CA THR A 275 25.70 -7.85 -3.70
C THR A 275 25.68 -6.54 -2.91
N SER A 276 24.52 -5.93 -2.76
CA SER A 276 24.37 -4.69 -2.00
C SER A 276 24.21 -4.93 -0.50
N GLY A 277 24.42 -3.88 0.29
CA GLY A 277 24.14 -3.89 1.73
C GLY A 277 22.65 -3.92 2.08
N ARG A 278 21.75 -3.94 1.06
CA ARG A 278 20.31 -4.06 1.23
C ARG A 278 19.81 -5.51 1.20
N MET A 279 20.69 -6.45 0.81
CA MET A 279 20.32 -7.86 0.78
C MET A 279 19.91 -8.36 2.17
N ARG A 280 18.76 -9.00 2.25
CA ARG A 280 18.19 -9.59 3.46
C ARG A 280 17.33 -10.81 3.10
N ASN A 281 17.04 -11.66 4.08
CA ASN A 281 16.32 -12.93 3.85
C ASN A 281 14.98 -12.72 3.14
N LYS A 282 14.29 -11.60 3.43
CA LYS A 282 13.02 -11.23 2.79
C LYS A 282 13.09 -11.26 1.25
N TRP A 283 14.24 -10.98 0.65
CA TRP A 283 14.42 -10.97 -0.80
C TRP A 283 14.01 -12.27 -1.48
N ASP A 284 14.29 -13.40 -0.82
CA ASP A 284 14.02 -14.75 -1.31
C ASP A 284 12.72 -15.36 -0.73
N GLU A 285 12.02 -14.64 0.15
CA GLU A 285 10.77 -15.11 0.73
C GLU A 285 9.63 -14.98 -0.27
N VAL A 286 8.79 -16.02 -0.36
CA VAL A 286 7.54 -15.98 -1.14
C VAL A 286 6.52 -15.15 -0.37
N HIS A 287 6.19 -13.98 -0.91
CA HIS A 287 5.29 -13.02 -0.27
C HIS A 287 3.93 -12.91 -0.97
N TYR A 288 3.83 -13.37 -2.22
CA TYR A 288 2.67 -13.13 -3.07
C TYR A 288 1.91 -14.42 -3.37
N THR A 289 0.60 -14.32 -3.54
CA THR A 289 -0.31 -15.46 -3.78
C THR A 289 -0.02 -16.20 -5.08
N ASN A 290 0.61 -15.55 -6.06
CA ASN A 290 1.05 -16.15 -7.32
C ASN A 290 2.37 -16.94 -7.19
N GLY A 291 2.99 -16.94 -6.01
CA GLY A 291 4.25 -17.63 -5.73
C GLY A 291 5.51 -16.82 -5.95
N ASP A 292 5.41 -15.54 -6.35
CA ASP A 292 6.58 -14.66 -6.52
C ASP A 292 7.24 -14.40 -5.16
N THR A 293 8.56 -14.30 -5.18
CA THR A 293 9.33 -13.78 -4.07
C THR A 293 9.23 -12.26 -3.99
N TYR A 294 9.59 -11.69 -2.84
CA TYR A 294 9.68 -10.24 -2.67
C TYR A 294 10.61 -9.61 -3.73
N GLY A 295 11.76 -10.21 -3.99
CA GLY A 295 12.72 -9.72 -4.99
C GLY A 295 12.19 -9.78 -6.42
N GLU A 296 11.61 -10.91 -6.81
CA GLU A 296 11.01 -11.08 -8.15
C GLU A 296 9.93 -10.04 -8.41
N ARG A 297 9.06 -9.81 -7.44
CA ARG A 297 7.99 -8.81 -7.57
C ARG A 297 8.53 -7.39 -7.73
N HIS A 298 9.54 -7.00 -6.96
CA HIS A 298 10.16 -5.68 -7.06
C HIS A 298 10.84 -5.46 -8.41
N ILE A 299 11.54 -6.46 -8.92
CA ILE A 299 12.16 -6.42 -10.26
C ILE A 299 11.09 -6.30 -11.35
N GLN A 300 10.01 -7.08 -11.28
CA GLN A 300 8.90 -6.99 -12.22
C GLN A 300 8.25 -5.60 -12.23
N ILE A 301 8.02 -5.00 -11.05
CA ILE A 301 7.47 -3.66 -10.90
C ILE A 301 8.42 -2.62 -11.54
N ALA A 302 9.71 -2.69 -11.26
CA ALA A 302 10.69 -1.77 -11.84
C ALA A 302 10.75 -1.89 -13.36
N CYS A 303 10.69 -3.12 -13.91
CA CYS A 303 10.65 -3.34 -15.36
C CYS A 303 9.38 -2.80 -16.03
N ARG A 304 8.23 -2.87 -15.34
CA ARG A 304 6.97 -2.29 -15.85
C ARG A 304 6.97 -0.76 -15.82
N ARG A 305 7.60 -0.15 -14.81
CA ARG A 305 7.65 1.31 -14.63
C ARG A 305 8.79 1.98 -15.40
N GLY A 306 9.83 1.24 -15.72
CA GLY A 306 11.02 1.77 -16.36
C GLY A 306 10.76 2.15 -17.82
N SER A 307 11.20 3.34 -18.21
CA SER A 307 11.09 3.86 -19.58
C SER A 307 12.46 4.02 -20.27
N ASP A 308 13.47 4.40 -19.50
CA ASP A 308 14.79 4.72 -19.99
C ASP A 308 15.83 3.79 -19.39
N THR A 309 16.86 3.47 -20.18
CA THR A 309 17.99 2.66 -19.75
C THR A 309 19.31 3.35 -20.06
N PHE A 310 20.33 2.99 -19.31
CA PHE A 310 21.69 3.42 -19.58
C PHE A 310 22.15 2.94 -20.96
N ASP A 311 22.58 3.85 -21.83
CA ASP A 311 23.00 3.58 -23.22
C ASP A 311 24.53 3.51 -23.38
N GLY A 312 25.26 3.65 -22.27
CA GLY A 312 26.73 3.60 -22.28
C GLY A 312 27.30 2.19 -22.12
N ARG A 313 28.63 2.11 -22.15
CA ARG A 313 29.36 0.88 -21.84
C ARG A 313 29.79 0.85 -20.40
N TYR A 314 29.78 -0.34 -19.80
CA TYR A 314 30.26 -0.52 -18.44
C TYR A 314 31.79 -0.35 -18.37
N VAL A 315 32.24 0.24 -17.26
CA VAL A 315 33.66 0.39 -16.95
C VAL A 315 34.25 -0.99 -16.65
N GLN A 316 35.34 -1.32 -17.36
CA GLN A 316 36.02 -2.59 -17.24
C GLN A 316 36.80 -2.72 -15.90
#